data_5caefeb07769cd3eb1b1a9897d0b4254
#
_entry.id   5caefeb07769cd3eb1b1a9897d0b4254
#
_cell.length_a   1.000
_cell.length_b   1.000
_cell.length_c   1.000
_cell.angle_alpha   90.00
_cell.angle_beta   90.00
_cell.angle_gamma   90.00
#
_symmetry.space_group_name_H-M   'P 1'
#
loop_
_entity.id
_entity.type
_entity.pdbx_description
1 polymer ?
#
loop_
_entity_poly.entity_id
_entity_poly.type
_entity_poly.pdbx_seq_one_letter_code
_entity_poly.pdbx_strand_id
1 'polypeptide(L)'
;MADLKRFFKKTVSEDRHKQAASVSVPEGLWIKCPKCGEMVYREDVISNAYVCPKCGGYFRISAKRRIKMIADKGSFKEWFTGIDNSNPLDYPDYPQKIEDLREKTHLDEAILIGEATIGGIRTVIGAMDTRFLMASMGYVVGEKITRSFEEATKQGLPVILFCCSGGARMQEGIVSLMQMAKTSAAIKRHSQAGLLYTSVLTDPTTGGVTASFAMLGDIILAEPGSLIGFAGPRVIEQTIGQKLPEGFQRPEFLLEHGFLDGIVERGSMRDVLSLILKLHDTRKCYGEFPQETSARSFDTFGKKKKQKKQKNLTAWDRVQIARSSDRLSAAEYIDAIFDDFMEFHGDRGVRDDNAIIGGIATLDGQPVTVIGIRKGHTTKENIRCNFGMPSPEGYKKALRLMKQAEKFGRAVIAFVDTPGAFCGLEAEERGQGEAIARNLLEMSDLKVPVLSVVIGEGGSGGALALAVGNEVWMMENATYTILSPEGFASILWKDSRKAPEAAEVMKVTAAHLKELGIIERIIPEEYPASEENLPEIAEYMKIRMKQFLEKQTGKSGLQIAQERYERFRKM
;
A
#
# COMPACT_ATOMS: atom_id res chain seq x y z
N MET A 1 -39.05 -80.02 39.91
CA MET A 1 -38.53 -78.96 40.74
C MET A 1 -39.07 -77.63 40.20
N ALA A 2 -40.18 -77.34 40.75
CA ALA A 2 -41.05 -76.24 40.36
C ALA A 2 -40.79 -75.02 41.34
N ASP A 3 -41.25 -73.91 40.88
CA ASP A 3 -41.57 -72.70 41.68
C ASP A 3 -40.49 -71.98 42.45
N LEU A 4 -40.01 -70.92 41.74
CA LEU A 4 -39.48 -69.71 42.39
C LEU A 4 -39.61 -68.44 41.46
N LYS A 5 -40.69 -68.38 40.68
CA LYS A 5 -40.99 -67.22 39.79
C LYS A 5 -42.23 -66.43 40.20
N ARG A 6 -42.51 -66.29 41.51
CA ARG A 6 -43.77 -65.63 41.94
C ARG A 6 -43.66 -64.61 43.03
N PHE A 7 -42.53 -63.93 43.17
CA PHE A 7 -42.45 -62.82 44.16
C PHE A 7 -41.55 -61.67 43.69
N PHE A 8 -41.89 -60.96 42.65
CA PHE A 8 -41.49 -59.59 42.47
C PHE A 8 -42.46 -58.87 41.47
N LYS A 9 -43.65 -58.55 41.96
CA LYS A 9 -44.40 -57.44 41.38
C LYS A 9 -43.78 -56.18 41.90
N LYS A 10 -42.96 -55.52 41.11
CA LYS A 10 -42.49 -54.19 41.34
C LYS A 10 -43.63 -53.23 41.02
N THR A 11 -44.17 -52.57 42.01
CA THR A 11 -45.03 -51.41 41.90
C THR A 11 -44.25 -50.33 41.15
N VAL A 12 -44.69 -49.99 39.96
CA VAL A 12 -44.20 -48.83 39.22
C VAL A 12 -44.86 -47.64 39.87
N SER A 13 -44.16 -46.90 40.71
CA SER A 13 -44.56 -45.58 41.10
C SER A 13 -44.40 -44.67 39.90
N GLU A 14 -45.46 -44.04 39.49
CA GLU A 14 -45.44 -42.89 38.56
C GLU A 14 -44.65 -41.75 39.20
N ASP A 15 -43.32 -41.76 39.04
CA ASP A 15 -42.53 -40.57 39.24
C ASP A 15 -42.84 -39.62 38.06
N ARG A 16 -43.64 -38.60 38.37
CA ARG A 16 -43.75 -37.39 37.56
C ARG A 16 -42.35 -36.78 37.45
N HIS A 17 -41.61 -37.14 36.39
CA HIS A 17 -40.49 -36.33 35.94
C HIS A 17 -41.04 -34.96 35.61
N LYS A 18 -40.92 -34.01 36.55
CA LYS A 18 -40.86 -32.61 36.20
C LYS A 18 -39.81 -32.49 35.14
N GLN A 19 -40.21 -32.28 33.90
CA GLN A 19 -39.32 -31.77 32.84
C GLN A 19 -38.74 -30.47 33.43
N ALA A 20 -37.47 -30.55 33.85
CA ALA A 20 -36.66 -29.37 34.06
C ALA A 20 -36.68 -28.64 32.71
N ALA A 21 -37.37 -27.49 32.66
CA ALA A 21 -37.33 -26.63 31.51
C ALA A 21 -35.85 -26.42 31.18
N SER A 22 -35.43 -26.99 30.07
CA SER A 22 -34.09 -26.70 29.53
C SER A 22 -34.06 -25.20 29.34
N VAL A 23 -33.33 -24.52 30.18
CA VAL A 23 -33.02 -23.11 30.00
C VAL A 23 -32.24 -23.05 28.71
N SER A 24 -32.91 -22.73 27.61
CA SER A 24 -32.24 -22.48 26.34
C SER A 24 -31.41 -21.22 26.56
N VAL A 25 -30.12 -21.40 26.75
CA VAL A 25 -29.17 -20.29 26.80
C VAL A 25 -29.28 -19.61 25.42
N PRO A 26 -29.67 -18.34 25.32
CA PRO A 26 -29.78 -17.66 24.05
C PRO A 26 -28.46 -17.76 23.31
N GLU A 27 -28.53 -18.15 22.03
CA GLU A 27 -27.33 -18.20 21.17
C GLU A 27 -26.63 -16.84 21.16
N GLY A 28 -25.30 -16.86 21.34
CA GLY A 28 -24.46 -15.65 21.26
C GLY A 28 -24.19 -14.93 22.57
N LEU A 29 -24.63 -15.45 23.73
CA LEU A 29 -24.26 -14.90 25.05
C LEU A 29 -22.78 -15.12 25.39
N TRP A 30 -22.21 -16.22 24.90
CA TRP A 30 -20.82 -16.57 25.11
C TRP A 30 -20.05 -16.51 23.80
N ILE A 31 -18.85 -15.95 23.85
CA ILE A 31 -17.95 -15.86 22.71
C ILE A 31 -16.57 -16.41 23.06
N LYS A 32 -15.94 -17.08 22.10
CA LYS A 32 -14.61 -17.62 22.27
C LYS A 32 -13.56 -16.53 22.02
N CYS A 33 -12.66 -16.33 22.98
CA CYS A 33 -11.55 -15.39 22.81
C CYS A 33 -10.58 -15.89 21.73
N PRO A 34 -10.23 -15.07 20.73
CA PRO A 34 -9.32 -15.48 19.67
C PRO A 34 -7.88 -15.67 20.15
N LYS A 35 -7.49 -15.06 21.29
CA LYS A 35 -6.12 -15.12 21.82
C LYS A 35 -5.92 -16.29 22.79
N CYS A 36 -6.75 -16.41 23.83
CA CYS A 36 -6.58 -17.47 24.84
C CYS A 36 -7.48 -18.68 24.62
N GLY A 37 -8.43 -18.64 23.68
CA GLY A 37 -9.35 -19.75 23.40
C GLY A 37 -10.50 -19.94 24.42
N GLU A 38 -10.50 -19.19 25.52
CA GLU A 38 -11.49 -19.28 26.58
C GLU A 38 -12.85 -18.73 26.17
N MET A 39 -13.92 -19.32 26.71
CA MET A 39 -15.27 -18.79 26.59
C MET A 39 -15.47 -17.64 27.58
N VAL A 40 -15.89 -16.50 27.09
CA VAL A 40 -16.13 -15.27 27.87
C VAL A 40 -17.54 -14.74 27.61
N TYR A 41 -18.15 -14.12 28.60
CA TYR A 41 -19.49 -13.53 28.45
C TYR A 41 -19.41 -12.31 27.53
N ARG A 42 -20.32 -12.24 26.59
CA ARG A 42 -20.31 -11.21 25.54
C ARG A 42 -20.44 -9.79 26.08
N GLU A 43 -21.33 -9.59 27.07
CA GLU A 43 -21.53 -8.27 27.66
C GLU A 43 -20.30 -7.78 28.43
N ASP A 44 -19.54 -8.69 29.09
CA ASP A 44 -18.29 -8.35 29.75
C ASP A 44 -17.24 -7.88 28.75
N VAL A 45 -17.20 -8.52 27.56
CA VAL A 45 -16.29 -8.10 26.49
C VAL A 45 -16.71 -6.74 25.92
N ILE A 46 -18.02 -6.50 25.75
CA ILE A 46 -18.54 -5.22 25.24
C ILE A 46 -18.25 -4.09 26.23
N SER A 47 -18.54 -4.30 27.52
CA SER A 47 -18.30 -3.30 28.57
C SER A 47 -16.81 -3.01 28.77
N ASN A 48 -15.94 -4.00 28.50
CA ASN A 48 -14.49 -3.86 28.53
C ASN A 48 -13.92 -3.44 27.14
N ALA A 49 -14.62 -2.59 26.40
CA ALA A 49 -14.19 -2.06 25.10
C ALA A 49 -13.73 -3.14 24.08
N TYR A 50 -14.39 -4.31 24.09
CA TYR A 50 -14.02 -5.48 23.25
C TYR A 50 -12.62 -6.04 23.53
N VAL A 51 -12.18 -5.96 24.76
CA VAL A 51 -10.95 -6.60 25.27
C VAL A 51 -11.37 -7.78 26.15
N CYS A 52 -10.70 -8.91 25.99
CA CYS A 52 -10.98 -10.11 26.79
C CYS A 52 -10.70 -9.87 28.27
N PRO A 53 -11.68 -10.07 29.17
CA PRO A 53 -11.47 -9.84 30.60
C PRO A 53 -10.52 -10.86 31.25
N LYS A 54 -10.27 -12.00 30.57
CA LYS A 54 -9.36 -13.04 31.09
C LYS A 54 -7.90 -12.83 30.71
N CYS A 55 -7.62 -12.47 29.46
CA CYS A 55 -6.23 -12.43 28.94
C CYS A 55 -5.81 -11.08 28.37
N GLY A 56 -6.68 -10.05 28.38
CA GLY A 56 -6.38 -8.76 27.75
C GLY A 56 -6.30 -8.80 26.22
N GLY A 57 -6.71 -9.91 25.58
CA GLY A 57 -6.69 -10.04 24.11
C GLY A 57 -7.75 -9.18 23.44
N TYR A 58 -7.38 -8.49 22.36
CA TYR A 58 -8.26 -7.61 21.61
C TYR A 58 -9.12 -8.40 20.62
N PHE A 59 -10.44 -8.20 20.66
CA PHE A 59 -11.32 -8.69 19.63
C PHE A 59 -11.33 -7.74 18.44
N ARG A 60 -11.41 -8.26 17.22
CA ARG A 60 -11.67 -7.44 16.04
C ARG A 60 -13.08 -6.85 16.12
N ILE A 61 -13.20 -5.56 15.84
CA ILE A 61 -14.48 -4.86 15.87
C ILE A 61 -14.77 -4.24 14.50
N SER A 62 -16.06 -4.09 14.20
CA SER A 62 -16.49 -3.47 12.95
C SER A 62 -16.16 -1.97 12.91
N ALA A 63 -16.00 -1.42 11.71
CA ALA A 63 -15.78 0.01 11.49
C ALA A 63 -16.86 0.86 12.18
N LYS A 64 -18.13 0.48 12.04
CA LYS A 64 -19.26 1.18 12.67
C LYS A 64 -19.16 1.22 14.20
N ARG A 65 -18.71 0.12 14.82
CA ARG A 65 -18.49 0.09 16.28
C ARG A 65 -17.30 0.95 16.67
N ARG A 66 -16.21 0.90 15.91
CA ARG A 66 -15.02 1.73 16.11
C ARG A 66 -15.40 3.20 16.16
N ILE A 67 -16.07 3.68 15.13
CA ILE A 67 -16.52 5.09 15.04
C ILE A 67 -17.46 5.44 16.20
N LYS A 68 -18.42 4.56 16.54
CA LYS A 68 -19.35 4.80 17.67
C LYS A 68 -18.64 4.93 19.02
N MET A 69 -17.50 4.26 19.22
CA MET A 69 -16.72 4.34 20.47
C MET A 69 -15.92 5.65 20.56
N ILE A 70 -15.58 6.26 19.44
CA ILE A 70 -14.68 7.42 19.37
C ILE A 70 -15.44 8.73 19.18
N ALA A 71 -16.36 8.77 18.21
CA ALA A 71 -17.12 9.98 17.87
C ALA A 71 -18.17 10.33 18.95
N ASP A 72 -18.49 11.60 19.04
CA ASP A 72 -19.60 12.07 19.85
C ASP A 72 -20.92 11.49 19.37
N LYS A 73 -21.83 11.19 20.29
CA LYS A 73 -23.08 10.49 19.98
C LYS A 73 -23.89 11.22 18.91
N GLY A 74 -24.14 10.54 17.78
CA GLY A 74 -24.97 11.06 16.68
C GLY A 74 -24.28 12.09 15.78
N SER A 75 -22.99 12.37 15.97
CA SER A 75 -22.25 13.36 15.16
C SER A 75 -21.75 12.82 13.82
N PHE A 76 -21.58 11.50 13.68
CA PHE A 76 -21.01 10.91 12.49
C PHE A 76 -21.94 11.02 11.28
N LYS A 77 -21.39 11.55 10.18
CA LYS A 77 -22.02 11.62 8.84
C LYS A 77 -21.10 10.98 7.84
N GLU A 78 -21.53 9.86 7.25
CA GLU A 78 -20.74 9.14 6.25
C GLU A 78 -20.57 9.97 4.98
N TRP A 79 -19.38 9.91 4.38
CA TRP A 79 -19.03 10.55 3.12
C TRP A 79 -18.77 9.51 2.03
N PHE A 80 -19.01 9.91 0.77
CA PHE A 80 -18.60 9.19 -0.44
C PHE A 80 -19.11 7.74 -0.49
N THR A 81 -20.41 7.56 -0.26
CA THR A 81 -21.11 6.28 -0.49
C THR A 81 -21.42 6.08 -1.97
N GLY A 82 -21.64 4.83 -2.40
CA GLY A 82 -22.10 4.50 -3.74
C GLY A 82 -21.07 4.72 -4.84
N ILE A 83 -19.77 4.65 -4.53
CA ILE A 83 -18.72 4.65 -5.56
C ILE A 83 -18.73 3.28 -6.25
N ASP A 84 -18.83 3.28 -7.58
CA ASP A 84 -18.84 2.06 -8.37
C ASP A 84 -17.51 1.30 -8.23
N ASN A 85 -17.64 0.00 -8.04
CA ASN A 85 -16.48 -0.87 -7.96
C ASN A 85 -15.98 -1.24 -9.36
N SER A 86 -14.70 -1.08 -9.61
CA SER A 86 -14.07 -1.51 -10.85
C SER A 86 -13.59 -2.96 -10.77
N ASN A 87 -13.66 -3.68 -11.89
CA ASN A 87 -13.02 -5.00 -12.05
C ASN A 87 -11.98 -4.92 -13.17
N PRO A 88 -10.84 -4.24 -12.97
CA PRO A 88 -9.90 -3.89 -14.04
C PRO A 88 -9.18 -5.10 -14.65
N LEU A 89 -9.16 -6.22 -13.94
CA LEU A 89 -8.57 -7.48 -14.42
C LEU A 89 -9.60 -8.43 -15.02
N ASP A 90 -10.88 -8.05 -15.06
CA ASP A 90 -11.99 -8.96 -15.40
C ASP A 90 -11.93 -10.25 -14.55
N TYR A 91 -11.52 -10.10 -13.25
CA TYR A 91 -11.31 -11.23 -12.36
C TYR A 91 -12.63 -11.97 -12.12
N PRO A 92 -12.66 -13.30 -12.34
CA PRO A 92 -13.89 -14.08 -12.24
C PRO A 92 -14.54 -13.96 -10.86
N ASP A 93 -15.86 -13.90 -10.82
CA ASP A 93 -16.69 -13.87 -9.61
C ASP A 93 -16.42 -12.70 -8.65
N TYR A 94 -15.51 -11.77 -9.02
CA TYR A 94 -15.15 -10.66 -8.14
C TYR A 94 -16.32 -9.69 -7.90
N PRO A 95 -17.10 -9.25 -8.91
CA PRO A 95 -18.27 -8.40 -8.70
C PRO A 95 -19.31 -9.05 -7.79
N GLN A 96 -19.62 -10.34 -8.00
CA GLN A 96 -20.56 -11.08 -7.17
C GLN A 96 -20.07 -11.17 -5.71
N LYS A 97 -18.80 -11.45 -5.51
CA LYS A 97 -18.19 -11.50 -4.17
C LYS A 97 -18.26 -10.17 -3.43
N ILE A 98 -18.13 -9.05 -4.14
CA ILE A 98 -18.31 -7.70 -3.56
C ILE A 98 -19.74 -7.52 -3.09
N GLU A 99 -20.73 -7.89 -3.93
CA GLU A 99 -22.14 -7.76 -3.58
C GLU A 99 -22.53 -8.64 -2.39
N ASP A 100 -22.12 -9.90 -2.37
CA ASP A 100 -22.33 -10.80 -1.23
C ASP A 100 -21.75 -10.23 0.08
N LEU A 101 -20.61 -9.53 -0.01
CA LEU A 101 -20.01 -8.89 1.15
C LEU A 101 -20.74 -7.63 1.58
N ARG A 102 -21.27 -6.85 0.66
CA ARG A 102 -22.15 -5.70 0.96
C ARG A 102 -23.39 -6.15 1.74
N GLU A 103 -24.06 -7.18 1.25
CA GLU A 103 -25.22 -7.77 1.92
C GLU A 103 -24.88 -8.30 3.32
N LYS A 104 -23.79 -9.09 3.43
CA LYS A 104 -23.38 -9.73 4.68
C LYS A 104 -22.88 -8.74 5.74
N THR A 105 -22.16 -7.70 5.34
CA THR A 105 -21.49 -6.78 6.26
C THR A 105 -22.29 -5.50 6.50
N HIS A 106 -23.24 -5.18 5.61
CA HIS A 106 -23.93 -3.90 5.53
C HIS A 106 -22.96 -2.72 5.41
N LEU A 107 -21.88 -2.92 4.68
CA LEU A 107 -20.87 -1.92 4.32
C LEU A 107 -20.88 -1.74 2.81
N ASP A 108 -20.73 -0.51 2.37
CA ASP A 108 -20.52 -0.17 0.97
C ASP A 108 -19.15 -0.67 0.45
N GLU A 109 -18.13 -0.54 1.31
CA GLU A 109 -16.77 -1.01 1.04
C GLU A 109 -16.00 -1.23 2.36
N ALA A 110 -14.75 -1.69 2.27
CA ALA A 110 -13.89 -2.05 3.40
C ALA A 110 -13.49 -0.88 4.32
N ILE A 111 -13.95 0.33 4.05
CA ILE A 111 -13.76 1.50 4.90
C ILE A 111 -15.06 2.28 5.08
N LEU A 112 -15.34 2.67 6.31
CA LEU A 112 -16.36 3.63 6.68
C LEU A 112 -15.66 4.94 7.06
N ILE A 113 -15.94 6.04 6.36
CA ILE A 113 -15.25 7.32 6.55
C ILE A 113 -16.24 8.48 6.40
N GLY A 114 -16.04 9.55 7.18
CA GLY A 114 -16.91 10.72 7.14
C GLY A 114 -16.55 11.74 8.21
N GLU A 115 -17.37 12.79 8.30
CA GLU A 115 -17.23 13.83 9.32
C GLU A 115 -17.84 13.41 10.64
N ALA A 116 -17.22 13.80 11.75
CA ALA A 116 -17.77 13.66 13.09
C ALA A 116 -17.23 14.77 14.01
N THR A 117 -17.70 14.79 15.26
CA THR A 117 -17.02 15.51 16.34
C THR A 117 -16.44 14.51 17.35
N ILE A 118 -15.31 14.86 17.93
CA ILE A 118 -14.67 14.13 19.03
C ILE A 118 -14.33 15.15 20.11
N GLY A 119 -15.00 15.03 21.26
CA GLY A 119 -14.89 16.05 22.32
C GLY A 119 -15.33 17.44 21.85
N GLY A 120 -16.31 17.53 20.96
CA GLY A 120 -16.84 18.75 20.38
C GLY A 120 -16.03 19.32 19.22
N ILE A 121 -14.87 18.74 18.87
CA ILE A 121 -14.01 19.22 17.77
C ILE A 121 -14.36 18.49 16.48
N ARG A 122 -14.66 19.24 15.41
CA ARG A 122 -14.94 18.70 14.08
C ARG A 122 -13.70 18.02 13.52
N THR A 123 -13.86 16.80 13.00
CA THR A 123 -12.79 16.02 12.39
C THR A 123 -13.35 15.07 11.32
N VAL A 124 -12.51 14.63 10.41
CA VAL A 124 -12.81 13.48 9.55
C VAL A 124 -12.32 12.23 10.27
N ILE A 125 -13.19 11.24 10.44
CA ILE A 125 -12.85 9.94 11.03
C ILE A 125 -13.14 8.83 10.05
N GLY A 126 -12.18 7.92 9.88
CA GLY A 126 -12.33 6.72 9.07
C GLY A 126 -11.92 5.46 9.84
N ALA A 127 -12.60 4.36 9.58
CA ALA A 127 -12.23 3.05 10.12
C ALA A 127 -12.36 1.98 9.05
N MET A 128 -11.32 1.18 8.87
CA MET A 128 -11.32 0.02 8.00
C MET A 128 -11.95 -1.19 8.69
N ASP A 129 -12.49 -2.13 7.92
CA ASP A 129 -13.23 -3.29 8.42
C ASP A 129 -12.77 -4.59 7.76
N THR A 130 -12.11 -5.45 8.53
CA THR A 130 -11.56 -6.72 8.04
C THR A 130 -12.61 -7.74 7.60
N ARG A 131 -13.89 -7.53 7.91
CA ARG A 131 -14.98 -8.39 7.44
C ARG A 131 -15.19 -8.27 5.93
N PHE A 132 -14.77 -7.15 5.33
CA PHE A 132 -14.83 -6.89 3.89
C PHE A 132 -13.45 -7.16 3.27
N LEU A 133 -13.24 -8.32 2.65
CA LEU A 133 -11.98 -8.77 2.01
C LEU A 133 -10.71 -8.48 2.84
N MET A 134 -10.74 -8.77 4.14
CA MET A 134 -9.63 -8.47 5.06
C MET A 134 -9.20 -6.99 5.03
N ALA A 135 -10.14 -6.09 4.76
CA ALA A 135 -9.92 -4.66 4.58
C ALA A 135 -8.85 -4.32 3.54
N SER A 136 -8.69 -5.14 2.51
CA SER A 136 -7.71 -4.87 1.46
C SER A 136 -8.06 -3.61 0.68
N MET A 137 -7.04 -2.79 0.38
CA MET A 137 -7.19 -1.56 -0.36
C MET A 137 -7.33 -1.84 -1.86
N GLY A 138 -8.53 -1.64 -2.40
CA GLY A 138 -8.82 -1.55 -3.83
C GLY A 138 -9.09 -0.11 -4.25
N TYR A 139 -9.57 0.07 -5.49
CA TYR A 139 -9.92 1.37 -6.06
C TYR A 139 -10.85 2.18 -5.16
N VAL A 140 -11.98 1.59 -4.72
CA VAL A 140 -12.98 2.30 -3.94
C VAL A 140 -12.45 2.74 -2.57
N VAL A 141 -11.66 1.88 -1.89
CA VAL A 141 -11.02 2.25 -0.61
C VAL A 141 -10.05 3.42 -0.82
N GLY A 142 -9.18 3.33 -1.83
CA GLY A 142 -8.24 4.41 -2.16
C GLY A 142 -8.94 5.71 -2.53
N GLU A 143 -10.03 5.63 -3.30
CA GLU A 143 -10.83 6.77 -3.70
C GLU A 143 -11.53 7.43 -2.51
N LYS A 144 -12.17 6.65 -1.63
CA LYS A 144 -12.80 7.17 -0.39
C LYS A 144 -11.78 7.91 0.49
N ILE A 145 -10.60 7.33 0.70
CA ILE A 145 -9.52 7.95 1.48
C ILE A 145 -9.07 9.24 0.80
N THR A 146 -8.76 9.20 -0.50
CA THR A 146 -8.29 10.36 -1.27
C THR A 146 -9.28 11.51 -1.20
N ARG A 147 -10.56 11.27 -1.55
CA ARG A 147 -11.61 12.30 -1.48
C ARG A 147 -11.79 12.85 -0.08
N SER A 148 -11.64 12.01 0.94
CA SER A 148 -11.77 12.45 2.32
C SER A 148 -10.66 13.40 2.75
N PHE A 149 -9.41 13.15 2.32
CA PHE A 149 -8.31 14.10 2.54
C PHE A 149 -8.48 15.37 1.71
N GLU A 150 -8.92 15.29 0.46
CA GLU A 150 -9.21 16.45 -0.38
C GLU A 150 -10.30 17.34 0.25
N GLU A 151 -11.40 16.73 0.70
CA GLU A 151 -12.50 17.47 1.33
C GLU A 151 -12.14 17.99 2.72
N ALA A 152 -11.42 17.21 3.52
CA ALA A 152 -10.87 17.67 4.80
C ALA A 152 -9.96 18.88 4.63
N THR A 153 -9.11 18.86 3.60
CA THR A 153 -8.21 19.98 3.27
C THR A 153 -8.99 21.23 2.91
N LYS A 154 -10.02 21.12 2.08
CA LYS A 154 -10.91 22.24 1.75
C LYS A 154 -11.59 22.84 2.97
N GLN A 155 -12.04 21.99 3.90
CA GLN A 155 -12.77 22.43 5.09
C GLN A 155 -11.86 22.78 6.27
N GLY A 156 -10.55 22.62 6.15
CA GLY A 156 -9.59 22.85 7.24
C GLY A 156 -9.78 21.89 8.41
N LEU A 157 -10.15 20.62 8.15
CA LEU A 157 -10.43 19.64 9.18
C LEU A 157 -9.26 18.67 9.37
N PRO A 158 -8.93 18.27 10.61
CA PRO A 158 -8.02 17.18 10.87
C PRO A 158 -8.62 15.84 10.43
N VAL A 159 -7.75 14.85 10.14
CA VAL A 159 -8.14 13.50 9.75
C VAL A 159 -7.63 12.48 10.77
N ILE A 160 -8.47 11.52 11.12
CA ILE A 160 -8.12 10.35 11.95
C ILE A 160 -8.52 9.09 11.20
N LEU A 161 -7.56 8.19 10.93
CA LEU A 161 -7.83 6.90 10.29
C LEU A 161 -7.45 5.74 11.20
N PHE A 162 -8.41 4.86 11.47
CA PHE A 162 -8.16 3.54 12.08
C PHE A 162 -7.83 2.55 10.97
N CYS A 163 -6.57 2.21 10.85
CA CYS A 163 -6.03 1.35 9.82
C CYS A 163 -6.08 -0.11 10.27
N CYS A 164 -6.68 -0.98 9.45
CA CYS A 164 -6.51 -2.42 9.53
C CYS A 164 -6.62 -3.00 8.13
N SER A 165 -5.67 -3.83 7.71
CA SER A 165 -5.69 -4.37 6.36
C SER A 165 -4.72 -5.53 6.18
N GLY A 166 -5.11 -6.47 5.31
CA GLY A 166 -4.19 -7.47 4.76
C GLY A 166 -3.30 -6.95 3.62
N GLY A 167 -3.41 -5.66 3.23
CA GLY A 167 -2.62 -5.03 2.17
C GLY A 167 -3.45 -4.56 0.97
N ALA A 168 -2.82 -4.46 -0.20
CA ALA A 168 -3.48 -4.07 -1.44
C ALA A 168 -4.33 -5.22 -2.02
N ARG A 169 -5.45 -4.88 -2.68
CA ARG A 169 -6.43 -5.83 -3.21
C ARG A 169 -5.94 -6.49 -4.50
N MET A 170 -5.56 -7.75 -4.42
CA MET A 170 -4.95 -8.49 -5.53
C MET A 170 -5.88 -8.66 -6.73
N GLN A 171 -7.20 -8.79 -6.52
CA GLN A 171 -8.20 -8.92 -7.58
C GLN A 171 -8.28 -7.70 -8.49
N GLU A 172 -7.83 -6.55 -8.03
CA GLU A 172 -7.76 -5.31 -8.81
C GLU A 172 -6.33 -5.03 -9.33
N GLY A 173 -5.36 -5.91 -9.02
CA GLY A 173 -4.01 -5.88 -9.56
C GLY A 173 -3.32 -4.54 -9.42
N ILE A 174 -2.76 -4.06 -10.54
CA ILE A 174 -1.98 -2.81 -10.58
C ILE A 174 -2.80 -1.59 -10.16
N VAL A 175 -4.11 -1.58 -10.38
CA VAL A 175 -4.97 -0.46 -9.99
C VAL A 175 -4.99 -0.27 -8.47
N SER A 176 -5.04 -1.38 -7.71
CA SER A 176 -4.94 -1.30 -6.25
C SER A 176 -3.54 -0.85 -5.78
N LEU A 177 -2.46 -1.18 -6.52
CA LEU A 177 -1.13 -0.65 -6.24
C LEU A 177 -1.07 0.88 -6.44
N MET A 178 -1.72 1.41 -7.49
CA MET A 178 -1.77 2.85 -7.74
C MET A 178 -2.49 3.63 -6.64
N GLN A 179 -3.40 2.99 -5.88
CA GLN A 179 -4.05 3.63 -4.74
C GLN A 179 -3.06 4.04 -3.63
N MET A 180 -1.92 3.33 -3.49
CA MET A 180 -0.87 3.74 -2.57
C MET A 180 -0.33 5.13 -2.91
N ALA A 181 0.01 5.37 -4.17
CA ALA A 181 0.50 6.67 -4.62
C ALA A 181 -0.58 7.76 -4.54
N LYS A 182 -1.82 7.43 -4.93
CA LYS A 182 -2.95 8.35 -4.92
C LYS A 182 -3.29 8.85 -3.51
N THR A 183 -3.40 7.95 -2.54
CA THR A 183 -3.66 8.32 -1.13
C THR A 183 -2.51 9.12 -0.54
N SER A 184 -1.25 8.72 -0.80
CA SER A 184 -0.06 9.45 -0.32
C SER A 184 0.02 10.87 -0.87
N ALA A 185 -0.37 11.08 -2.13
CA ALA A 185 -0.40 12.40 -2.75
C ALA A 185 -1.47 13.32 -2.12
N ALA A 186 -2.64 12.78 -1.77
CA ALA A 186 -3.69 13.54 -1.06
C ALA A 186 -3.25 13.93 0.35
N ILE A 187 -2.60 13.00 1.08
CA ILE A 187 -2.02 13.26 2.40
C ILE A 187 -0.95 14.35 2.33
N LYS A 188 -0.09 14.33 1.30
CA LYS A 188 0.93 15.38 1.12
C LYS A 188 0.30 16.76 1.04
N ARG A 189 -0.78 16.93 0.29
CA ARG A 189 -1.51 18.20 0.19
C ARG A 189 -2.17 18.63 1.49
N HIS A 190 -2.74 17.68 2.21
CA HIS A 190 -3.32 17.89 3.53
C HIS A 190 -2.26 18.40 4.53
N SER A 191 -1.10 17.75 4.56
CA SER A 191 0.04 18.14 5.37
C SER A 191 0.59 19.53 4.98
N GLN A 192 0.66 19.86 3.68
CA GLN A 192 1.08 21.18 3.20
C GLN A 192 0.11 22.31 3.60
N ALA A 193 -1.17 21.98 3.79
CA ALA A 193 -2.17 22.90 4.32
C ALA A 193 -2.06 23.09 5.85
N GLY A 194 -1.07 22.48 6.51
CA GLY A 194 -0.86 22.57 7.95
C GLY A 194 -1.92 21.84 8.79
N LEU A 195 -2.56 20.82 8.22
CA LEU A 195 -3.65 20.09 8.87
C LEU A 195 -3.17 18.74 9.42
N LEU A 196 -3.67 18.40 10.60
CA LEU A 196 -3.29 17.19 11.33
C LEU A 196 -3.85 15.92 10.69
N TYR A 197 -2.98 14.93 10.50
CA TYR A 197 -3.34 13.55 10.23
C TYR A 197 -2.88 12.62 11.34
N THR A 198 -3.80 11.94 12.02
CA THR A 198 -3.50 10.90 13.01
C THR A 198 -3.85 9.53 12.45
N SER A 199 -2.86 8.66 12.37
CA SER A 199 -3.04 7.25 11.99
C SER A 199 -3.09 6.37 13.23
N VAL A 200 -4.10 5.50 13.35
CA VAL A 200 -4.23 4.52 14.44
C VAL A 200 -4.15 3.12 13.87
N LEU A 201 -3.05 2.43 14.13
CA LEU A 201 -2.77 1.10 13.60
C LEU A 201 -3.44 0.03 14.45
N THR A 202 -4.23 -0.86 13.82
CA THR A 202 -4.97 -1.93 14.49
C THR A 202 -4.72 -3.28 13.81
N ASP A 203 -5.19 -4.39 14.41
CA ASP A 203 -4.89 -5.75 13.95
C ASP A 203 -5.73 -6.23 12.76
N PRO A 204 -5.07 -6.67 11.64
CA PRO A 204 -3.69 -6.45 11.23
C PRO A 204 -3.54 -5.17 10.39
N THR A 205 -2.36 -4.55 10.35
CA THR A 205 -2.02 -3.50 9.39
C THR A 205 -0.76 -3.90 8.63
N THR A 206 -0.90 -4.37 7.39
CA THR A 206 0.21 -4.95 6.62
C THR A 206 0.21 -4.54 5.15
N GLY A 207 1.29 -4.83 4.46
CA GLY A 207 1.43 -4.71 3.01
C GLY A 207 1.36 -3.27 2.49
N GLY A 208 0.65 -3.09 1.37
CA GLY A 208 0.50 -1.80 0.72
C GLY A 208 -0.16 -0.72 1.58
N VAL A 209 -0.95 -1.08 2.58
CA VAL A 209 -1.56 -0.12 3.53
C VAL A 209 -0.50 0.43 4.48
N THR A 210 0.36 -0.44 5.05
CA THR A 210 1.50 0.02 5.86
C THR A 210 2.47 0.86 5.02
N ALA A 211 2.78 0.41 3.80
CA ALA A 211 3.70 1.10 2.90
C ALA A 211 3.05 2.30 2.16
N SER A 212 1.97 2.86 2.70
CA SER A 212 1.32 4.08 2.20
C SER A 212 0.69 4.87 3.36
N PHE A 213 -0.59 5.14 3.32
CA PHE A 213 -1.26 6.07 4.23
C PHE A 213 -1.12 5.69 5.72
N ALA A 214 -1.00 4.41 6.09
CA ALA A 214 -0.93 4.03 7.51
C ALA A 214 0.34 4.53 8.22
N MET A 215 1.48 4.63 7.53
CA MET A 215 2.75 5.14 8.07
C MET A 215 3.04 6.60 7.73
N LEU A 216 2.02 7.36 7.30
CA LEU A 216 2.16 8.77 6.91
C LEU A 216 1.47 9.74 7.86
N GLY A 217 1.00 9.28 9.03
CA GLY A 217 0.46 10.15 10.07
C GLY A 217 1.50 11.14 10.59
N ASP A 218 1.07 12.37 10.93
CA ASP A 218 1.86 13.27 11.76
C ASP A 218 2.00 12.70 13.17
N ILE A 219 0.97 11.96 13.61
CA ILE A 219 0.96 11.16 14.84
C ILE A 219 0.51 9.74 14.46
N ILE A 220 1.31 8.75 14.84
CA ILE A 220 1.06 7.33 14.57
C ILE A 220 0.89 6.60 15.90
N LEU A 221 -0.32 6.13 16.18
CA LEU A 221 -0.66 5.35 17.36
C LEU A 221 -0.95 3.90 16.99
N ALA A 222 -0.84 2.99 17.95
CA ALA A 222 -1.23 1.60 17.76
C ALA A 222 -2.04 1.04 18.94
N GLU A 223 -2.95 0.08 18.67
CA GLU A 223 -3.56 -0.74 19.72
C GLU A 223 -2.58 -1.84 20.17
N PRO A 224 -2.51 -2.17 21.48
CA PRO A 224 -1.64 -3.22 21.98
C PRO A 224 -1.78 -4.57 21.25
N GLY A 225 -0.67 -5.25 20.99
CA GLY A 225 -0.63 -6.59 20.42
C GLY A 225 -1.05 -6.71 18.96
N SER A 226 -1.32 -5.61 18.25
CA SER A 226 -1.66 -5.58 16.83
C SER A 226 -0.51 -6.12 15.97
N LEU A 227 -0.83 -6.80 14.86
CA LEU A 227 0.17 -7.16 13.84
C LEU A 227 0.38 -5.96 12.91
N ILE A 228 1.58 -5.41 12.89
CA ILE A 228 1.92 -4.25 12.07
C ILE A 228 3.26 -4.50 11.37
N GLY A 229 3.28 -4.48 10.05
CA GLY A 229 4.52 -4.68 9.28
C GLY A 229 4.30 -4.50 7.79
N PHE A 230 5.40 -4.41 7.04
CA PHE A 230 5.33 -4.33 5.58
C PHE A 230 5.00 -5.69 4.98
N ALA A 231 5.85 -6.68 5.18
CA ALA A 231 5.58 -8.05 4.75
C ALA A 231 4.87 -8.83 5.88
N GLY A 232 3.91 -9.67 5.54
CA GLY A 232 3.27 -10.55 6.54
C GLY A 232 4.28 -11.58 7.10
N PRO A 233 4.10 -12.03 8.36
CA PRO A 233 5.03 -12.98 9.02
C PRO A 233 5.35 -14.21 8.17
N ARG A 234 4.34 -14.80 7.53
CA ARG A 234 4.51 -15.98 6.67
C ARG A 234 5.41 -15.70 5.45
N VAL A 235 5.29 -14.51 4.87
CA VAL A 235 6.11 -14.12 3.71
C VAL A 235 7.56 -13.97 4.14
N ILE A 236 7.81 -13.33 5.28
CA ILE A 236 9.16 -13.16 5.82
C ILE A 236 9.77 -14.54 6.15
N GLU A 237 9.07 -15.38 6.91
CA GLU A 237 9.54 -16.72 7.29
C GLU A 237 9.86 -17.60 6.08
N GLN A 238 9.05 -17.52 5.01
CA GLN A 238 9.30 -18.23 3.76
C GLN A 238 10.50 -17.67 3.00
N THR A 239 10.76 -16.35 3.09
CA THR A 239 11.86 -15.69 2.40
C THR A 239 13.20 -15.94 3.08
N ILE A 240 13.24 -15.82 4.42
CA ILE A 240 14.49 -16.01 5.20
C ILE A 240 14.70 -17.46 5.65
N GLY A 241 13.70 -18.34 5.54
CA GLY A 241 13.77 -19.73 5.97
C GLY A 241 13.87 -19.93 7.49
N GLN A 242 13.50 -18.93 8.30
CA GLN A 242 13.61 -18.94 9.75
C GLN A 242 12.32 -18.47 10.40
N LYS A 243 12.06 -18.93 11.62
CA LYS A 243 10.95 -18.41 12.44
C LYS A 243 11.27 -17.01 12.95
N LEU A 244 10.26 -16.15 12.95
CA LEU A 244 10.39 -14.80 13.48
C LEU A 244 10.53 -14.79 15.01
N PRO A 245 11.30 -13.84 15.58
CA PRO A 245 11.39 -13.65 17.02
C PRO A 245 10.02 -13.38 17.64
N GLU A 246 9.86 -13.76 18.91
CA GLU A 246 8.67 -13.40 19.67
C GLU A 246 8.58 -11.87 19.83
N GLY A 247 7.38 -11.33 19.69
CA GLY A 247 7.16 -9.87 19.74
C GLY A 247 7.45 -9.12 18.44
N PHE A 248 8.02 -9.78 17.42
CA PHE A 248 8.31 -9.16 16.13
C PHE A 248 7.03 -8.65 15.44
N GLN A 249 7.10 -7.48 14.80
CA GLN A 249 5.96 -6.80 14.16
C GLN A 249 4.79 -6.52 15.15
N ARG A 250 5.11 -6.26 16.43
CA ARG A 250 4.13 -5.81 17.42
C ARG A 250 4.33 -4.33 17.75
N PRO A 251 3.31 -3.64 18.29
CA PRO A 251 3.42 -2.22 18.61
C PRO A 251 4.61 -1.90 19.52
N GLU A 252 4.91 -2.76 20.48
CA GLU A 252 6.06 -2.61 21.39
C GLU A 252 7.38 -2.60 20.63
N PHE A 253 7.53 -3.51 19.66
CA PHE A 253 8.68 -3.57 18.75
C PHE A 253 8.79 -2.30 17.88
N LEU A 254 7.66 -1.85 17.29
CA LEU A 254 7.66 -0.65 16.45
C LEU A 254 7.94 0.62 17.25
N LEU A 255 7.46 0.69 18.50
CA LEU A 255 7.74 1.82 19.39
C LEU A 255 9.23 1.89 19.75
N GLU A 256 9.84 0.75 20.10
CA GLU A 256 11.28 0.64 20.40
C GLU A 256 12.14 1.05 19.20
N HIS A 257 11.68 0.74 17.97
CA HIS A 257 12.37 1.11 16.73
C HIS A 257 11.99 2.51 16.18
N GLY A 258 11.17 3.28 16.92
CA GLY A 258 10.85 4.67 16.59
C GLY A 258 9.86 4.87 15.46
N PHE A 259 9.00 3.89 15.18
CA PHE A 259 7.97 3.99 14.13
C PHE A 259 6.58 4.37 14.66
N LEU A 260 6.41 4.43 15.96
CA LEU A 260 5.18 4.84 16.63
C LEU A 260 5.43 5.98 17.61
N ASP A 261 4.45 6.86 17.77
CA ASP A 261 4.44 7.88 18.82
C ASP A 261 3.88 7.33 20.13
N GLY A 262 3.05 6.28 20.07
CA GLY A 262 2.51 5.69 21.29
C GLY A 262 1.66 4.45 21.06
N ILE A 263 1.53 3.66 22.13
CA ILE A 263 0.63 2.52 22.21
C ILE A 263 -0.52 2.92 23.12
N VAL A 264 -1.74 2.85 22.62
CA VAL A 264 -2.93 3.35 23.33
C VAL A 264 -3.96 2.24 23.45
N GLU A 265 -4.35 1.94 24.68
CA GLU A 265 -5.43 1.01 24.97
C GLU A 265 -6.76 1.50 24.40
N ARG A 266 -7.56 0.57 23.87
CA ARG A 266 -8.83 0.88 23.22
C ARG A 266 -9.79 1.67 24.10
N GLY A 267 -9.81 1.40 25.40
CA GLY A 267 -10.67 2.13 26.35
C GLY A 267 -10.32 3.60 26.48
N SER A 268 -9.03 3.95 26.39
CA SER A 268 -8.52 5.32 26.53
C SER A 268 -8.39 6.06 25.18
N MET A 269 -8.58 5.36 24.06
CA MET A 269 -8.30 5.89 22.71
C MET A 269 -9.07 7.18 22.43
N ARG A 270 -10.35 7.26 22.82
CA ARG A 270 -11.18 8.45 22.60
C ARG A 270 -10.60 9.68 23.32
N ASP A 271 -10.20 9.52 24.57
CA ASP A 271 -9.70 10.63 25.39
C ASP A 271 -8.36 11.13 24.85
N VAL A 272 -7.48 10.21 24.44
CA VAL A 272 -6.20 10.52 23.80
C VAL A 272 -6.42 11.29 22.49
N LEU A 273 -7.30 10.80 21.61
CA LEU A 273 -7.60 11.47 20.34
C LEU A 273 -8.25 12.84 20.55
N SER A 274 -9.15 12.97 21.54
CA SER A 274 -9.74 14.27 21.89
C SER A 274 -8.69 15.25 22.37
N LEU A 275 -7.72 14.80 23.18
CA LEU A 275 -6.61 15.63 23.63
C LEU A 275 -5.70 16.05 22.47
N ILE A 276 -5.34 15.11 21.59
CA ILE A 276 -4.54 15.40 20.39
C ILE A 276 -5.21 16.47 19.54
N LEU A 277 -6.50 16.34 19.23
CA LEU A 277 -7.25 17.33 18.46
C LEU A 277 -7.24 18.71 19.15
N LYS A 278 -7.46 18.73 20.46
CA LYS A 278 -7.44 19.99 21.26
C LYS A 278 -6.08 20.69 21.21
N LEU A 279 -5.00 19.94 21.31
CA LEU A 279 -3.64 20.49 21.30
C LEU A 279 -3.21 21.01 19.91
N HIS A 280 -3.84 20.50 18.83
CA HIS A 280 -3.56 20.91 17.45
C HIS A 280 -4.59 21.89 16.89
N ASP A 281 -5.60 22.33 17.66
CA ASP A 281 -6.53 23.38 17.26
C ASP A 281 -5.88 24.77 17.43
N THR A 282 -4.94 25.09 16.52
CA THR A 282 -4.17 26.35 16.55
C THR A 282 -4.91 27.55 16.00
N ARG A 283 -6.13 27.37 15.46
CA ARG A 283 -6.96 28.47 14.91
C ARG A 283 -7.28 29.55 15.93
N LYS A 284 -7.19 29.24 17.21
CA LYS A 284 -7.37 30.19 18.32
C LYS A 284 -6.12 31.01 18.65
N CYS A 285 -4.95 30.63 18.14
CA CYS A 285 -3.66 31.23 18.54
C CYS A 285 -3.05 32.17 17.48
N TYR A 286 -3.30 31.91 16.20
CA TYR A 286 -2.71 32.67 15.09
C TYR A 286 -3.76 32.80 13.99
N GLY A 287 -4.21 34.02 13.68
CA GLY A 287 -5.23 34.32 12.66
C GLY A 287 -5.03 33.62 11.30
N GLU A 288 -6.07 33.64 10.48
CA GLU A 288 -6.15 32.90 9.20
C GLU A 288 -4.98 33.23 8.25
N PHE A 289 -4.37 32.15 7.68
CA PHE A 289 -3.42 32.25 6.57
C PHE A 289 -4.16 32.39 5.24
N PRO A 290 -3.67 33.19 4.27
CA PRO A 290 -4.33 33.40 2.99
C PRO A 290 -4.35 32.14 2.11
N GLN A 291 -5.49 31.80 1.55
CA GLN A 291 -5.65 30.75 0.53
C GLN A 291 -5.35 31.32 -0.86
N GLU A 292 -4.46 30.69 -1.60
CA GLU A 292 -4.27 30.96 -3.02
C GLU A 292 -5.19 30.12 -3.91
N THR A 293 -5.76 30.80 -4.89
CA THR A 293 -6.84 30.30 -5.76
C THR A 293 -6.34 29.57 -7.01
N SER A 294 -7.04 28.52 -7.32
CA SER A 294 -7.25 27.70 -8.54
C SER A 294 -6.61 28.09 -9.88
N ALA A 295 -6.10 27.07 -10.59
CA ALA A 295 -5.72 27.09 -11.98
C ALA A 295 -6.62 26.22 -12.87
N ARG A 296 -6.80 26.66 -14.11
CA ARG A 296 -7.69 26.14 -15.15
C ARG A 296 -7.08 24.98 -15.94
N SER A 297 -7.96 24.10 -16.43
CA SER A 297 -7.68 22.94 -17.28
C SER A 297 -7.46 23.29 -18.75
N PHE A 298 -6.65 22.50 -19.45
CA PHE A 298 -6.66 22.39 -20.92
C PHE A 298 -6.44 20.94 -21.38
N ASP A 299 -7.34 20.48 -22.22
CA ASP A 299 -7.28 19.22 -22.96
C ASP A 299 -6.54 19.39 -24.29
N THR A 300 -5.76 18.40 -24.71
CA THR A 300 -5.53 18.17 -26.15
C THR A 300 -5.15 16.72 -26.47
N PHE A 301 -5.88 16.14 -27.40
CA PHE A 301 -5.71 14.80 -27.97
C PHE A 301 -4.68 14.78 -29.11
N GLY A 302 -3.92 13.71 -29.24
CA GLY A 302 -3.00 13.44 -30.35
C GLY A 302 -3.13 12.01 -30.91
N LYS A 303 -3.18 11.91 -32.24
CA LYS A 303 -3.60 10.77 -33.07
C LYS A 303 -2.64 9.57 -33.08
N LYS A 304 -3.22 8.36 -33.20
CA LYS A 304 -2.57 7.03 -33.32
C LYS A 304 -1.88 6.83 -34.68
N LYS A 305 -0.67 6.22 -34.67
CA LYS A 305 -0.07 5.50 -35.81
C LYS A 305 0.06 4.02 -35.48
N LYS A 306 -0.26 3.16 -36.45
CA LYS A 306 -0.24 1.68 -36.33
C LYS A 306 1.19 1.15 -36.38
N GLN A 307 1.51 0.21 -35.48
CA GLN A 307 2.77 -0.55 -35.48
C GLN A 307 2.56 -2.00 -35.95
N LYS A 308 3.64 -2.60 -36.50
CA LYS A 308 3.67 -3.97 -37.01
C LYS A 308 3.76 -4.97 -35.87
N LYS A 309 3.13 -6.15 -36.05
CA LYS A 309 3.05 -7.24 -35.07
C LYS A 309 4.36 -7.99 -34.93
N GLN A 310 4.88 -8.08 -33.69
CA GLN A 310 5.84 -9.11 -33.27
C GLN A 310 5.14 -10.46 -33.05
N LYS A 311 5.92 -11.58 -33.01
CA LYS A 311 5.43 -12.92 -32.60
C LYS A 311 4.65 -12.82 -31.29
N ASN A 312 3.55 -13.57 -31.18
CA ASN A 312 2.67 -13.63 -30.02
C ASN A 312 3.41 -14.21 -28.79
N LEU A 313 4.20 -13.38 -28.09
CA LEU A 313 4.73 -13.74 -26.77
C LEU A 313 3.60 -13.64 -25.74
N THR A 314 3.44 -14.69 -24.93
CA THR A 314 2.52 -14.70 -23.79
C THR A 314 3.01 -13.75 -22.68
N ALA A 315 2.13 -13.39 -21.73
CA ALA A 315 2.54 -12.62 -20.57
C ALA A 315 3.62 -13.36 -19.76
N TRP A 316 3.52 -14.69 -19.69
CA TRP A 316 4.53 -15.50 -19.01
C TRP A 316 5.89 -15.48 -19.70
N ASP A 317 5.95 -15.53 -21.03
CA ASP A 317 7.21 -15.39 -21.78
C ASP A 317 7.89 -14.07 -21.45
N ARG A 318 7.11 -12.98 -21.36
CA ARG A 318 7.64 -11.65 -20.99
C ARG A 318 8.14 -11.61 -19.54
N VAL A 319 7.46 -12.31 -18.62
CA VAL A 319 7.95 -12.48 -17.23
C VAL A 319 9.30 -13.18 -17.22
N GLN A 320 9.48 -14.24 -18.01
CA GLN A 320 10.77 -14.95 -18.09
C GLN A 320 11.88 -14.07 -18.70
N ILE A 321 11.56 -13.30 -19.74
CA ILE A 321 12.50 -12.35 -20.35
C ILE A 321 12.89 -11.25 -19.33
N ALA A 322 11.93 -10.68 -18.59
CA ALA A 322 12.20 -9.66 -17.59
C ALA A 322 13.11 -10.14 -16.45
N ARG A 323 13.12 -11.46 -16.19
CA ARG A 323 13.91 -12.12 -15.13
C ARG A 323 15.24 -12.69 -15.61
N SER A 324 15.50 -12.66 -16.92
CA SER A 324 16.73 -13.24 -17.46
C SER A 324 17.98 -12.60 -16.83
N SER A 325 18.96 -13.42 -16.48
CA SER A 325 20.27 -12.96 -16.01
C SER A 325 21.03 -12.13 -17.05
N ASP A 326 20.71 -12.33 -18.32
CA ASP A 326 21.36 -11.65 -19.45
C ASP A 326 20.71 -10.31 -19.78
N ARG A 327 19.58 -9.98 -19.08
CA ARG A 327 18.90 -8.70 -19.25
C ARG A 327 19.72 -7.57 -18.62
N LEU A 328 19.86 -6.48 -19.37
CA LEU A 328 20.61 -5.30 -18.94
C LEU A 328 20.01 -4.68 -17.68
N SER A 329 20.86 -4.28 -16.74
CA SER A 329 20.51 -3.61 -15.51
C SER A 329 20.54 -2.08 -15.66
N ALA A 330 20.16 -1.35 -14.64
CA ALA A 330 20.18 0.11 -14.65
C ALA A 330 21.57 0.69 -14.93
N ALA A 331 22.67 0.01 -14.54
CA ALA A 331 24.01 0.50 -14.71
C ALA A 331 24.39 0.63 -16.20
N GLU A 332 24.09 -0.39 -17.02
CA GLU A 332 24.37 -0.39 -18.45
C GLU A 332 23.56 0.69 -19.18
N TYR A 333 22.30 0.89 -18.81
CA TYR A 333 21.50 1.99 -19.38
C TYR A 333 22.05 3.35 -18.99
N ILE A 334 22.52 3.52 -17.76
CA ILE A 334 23.12 4.78 -17.31
C ILE A 334 24.37 5.08 -18.13
N ASP A 335 25.27 4.11 -18.28
CA ASP A 335 26.53 4.27 -19.05
C ASP A 335 26.27 4.54 -20.53
N ALA A 336 25.20 3.93 -21.12
CA ALA A 336 24.92 4.08 -22.55
C ALA A 336 24.15 5.37 -22.91
N ILE A 337 23.37 5.93 -21.98
CA ILE A 337 22.45 7.06 -22.25
C ILE A 337 23.07 8.39 -21.81
N PHE A 338 23.77 8.41 -20.68
CA PHE A 338 24.22 9.65 -20.03
C PHE A 338 25.73 9.81 -20.11
N ASP A 339 26.15 11.07 -20.11
CA ASP A 339 27.53 11.45 -20.01
C ASP A 339 27.85 11.89 -18.56
N ASP A 340 29.14 11.85 -18.17
CA ASP A 340 29.67 12.38 -16.90
C ASP A 340 28.93 11.88 -15.63
N PHE A 341 28.56 10.61 -15.58
CA PHE A 341 27.86 10.07 -14.41
C PHE A 341 28.75 10.04 -13.18
N MET A 342 28.33 10.76 -12.14
CA MET A 342 28.97 10.78 -10.81
C MET A 342 28.04 10.12 -9.79
N GLU A 343 28.40 8.91 -9.33
CA GLU A 343 27.63 8.17 -8.33
C GLU A 343 27.77 8.77 -6.94
N PHE A 344 26.66 8.81 -6.19
CA PHE A 344 26.60 9.18 -4.78
C PHE A 344 26.10 8.04 -3.92
N HIS A 345 26.73 7.86 -2.76
CA HIS A 345 26.50 6.73 -1.88
C HIS A 345 25.78 7.13 -0.59
N GLY A 346 25.11 6.15 0.03
CA GLY A 346 24.56 6.19 1.38
C GLY A 346 23.29 6.99 1.57
N ASP A 347 22.53 6.55 2.57
CA ASP A 347 21.30 7.20 3.04
C ASP A 347 21.58 8.38 4.00
N ARG A 348 22.84 8.57 4.42
CA ARG A 348 23.32 9.50 5.46
C ARG A 348 22.74 9.23 6.86
N GLY A 349 22.29 8.03 7.10
CA GLY A 349 21.75 7.60 8.39
C GLY A 349 22.41 6.32 8.88
N VAL A 350 22.25 5.22 8.14
CA VAL A 350 22.67 3.89 8.56
C VAL A 350 23.78 3.34 7.67
N ARG A 351 23.57 3.25 6.33
CA ARG A 351 24.54 2.64 5.40
C ARG A 351 24.23 2.95 3.95
N ASP A 352 25.05 2.46 3.03
CA ASP A 352 24.74 2.41 1.61
C ASP A 352 23.98 1.12 1.26
N ASP A 353 23.21 1.15 0.16
CA ASP A 353 22.55 -0.01 -0.42
C ASP A 353 22.98 -0.18 -1.87
N ASN A 354 23.65 -1.30 -2.16
CA ASN A 354 24.15 -1.62 -3.49
C ASN A 354 23.03 -1.95 -4.50
N ALA A 355 21.81 -2.22 -4.04
CA ALA A 355 20.65 -2.38 -4.92
C ALA A 355 20.22 -1.06 -5.58
N ILE A 356 20.65 0.09 -5.05
CA ILE A 356 20.39 1.42 -5.63
C ILE A 356 21.70 2.06 -6.11
N ILE A 357 21.79 2.30 -7.41
CA ILE A 357 22.77 3.19 -8.04
C ILE A 357 22.12 4.55 -8.24
N GLY A 358 22.81 5.64 -7.97
CA GLY A 358 22.25 6.96 -8.22
C GLY A 358 23.25 8.09 -8.06
N GLY A 359 23.04 9.16 -8.81
CA GLY A 359 23.97 10.28 -8.86
C GLY A 359 23.50 11.40 -9.78
N ILE A 360 24.46 12.21 -10.22
CA ILE A 360 24.25 13.27 -11.19
C ILE A 360 24.95 12.85 -12.49
N ALA A 361 24.29 13.13 -13.62
CA ALA A 361 24.82 12.89 -14.96
C ALA A 361 24.44 14.04 -15.88
N THR A 362 24.93 14.03 -17.11
CA THR A 362 24.47 14.92 -18.17
C THR A 362 23.74 14.15 -19.27
N LEU A 363 22.63 14.71 -19.74
CA LEU A 363 21.90 14.25 -20.92
C LEU A 363 22.08 15.30 -22.02
N ASP A 364 22.99 15.08 -22.96
CA ASP A 364 23.39 16.07 -23.96
C ASP A 364 23.76 17.45 -23.34
N GLY A 365 24.59 17.43 -22.32
CA GLY A 365 25.04 18.63 -21.60
C GLY A 365 24.03 19.21 -20.60
N GLN A 366 22.81 18.70 -20.51
CA GLN A 366 21.82 19.11 -19.50
C GLN A 366 21.98 18.28 -18.22
N PRO A 367 22.26 18.88 -17.05
CA PRO A 367 22.38 18.15 -15.79
C PRO A 367 21.07 17.50 -15.37
N VAL A 368 21.11 16.21 -15.03
CA VAL A 368 19.98 15.42 -14.52
C VAL A 368 20.41 14.61 -13.30
N THR A 369 19.46 14.23 -12.46
CA THR A 369 19.69 13.25 -11.40
C THR A 369 19.17 11.91 -11.89
N VAL A 370 20.05 10.89 -11.87
CA VAL A 370 19.72 9.53 -12.33
C VAL A 370 19.75 8.60 -11.14
N ILE A 371 18.73 7.74 -11.04
CA ILE A 371 18.59 6.73 -9.99
C ILE A 371 18.18 5.42 -10.65
N GLY A 372 18.76 4.30 -10.23
CA GLY A 372 18.39 3.00 -10.80
C GLY A 372 18.38 1.90 -9.75
N ILE A 373 17.49 0.95 -9.90
CA ILE A 373 17.56 -0.32 -9.17
C ILE A 373 18.46 -1.24 -9.98
N ARG A 374 19.46 -1.80 -9.34
CA ARG A 374 20.51 -2.59 -9.97
C ARG A 374 20.41 -4.05 -9.59
N LYS A 375 20.39 -4.93 -10.59
CA LYS A 375 20.69 -6.36 -10.47
C LYS A 375 22.12 -6.64 -10.91
N GLY A 376 22.67 -7.79 -10.54
CA GLY A 376 23.96 -8.27 -11.04
C GLY A 376 23.76 -9.32 -12.13
N HIS A 377 24.81 -9.54 -12.94
CA HIS A 377 24.84 -10.61 -13.94
C HIS A 377 25.42 -11.92 -13.38
N THR A 378 26.22 -11.83 -12.33
CA THR A 378 26.77 -12.99 -11.62
C THR A 378 26.07 -13.22 -10.28
N THR A 379 26.11 -14.45 -9.77
CA THR A 379 25.58 -14.78 -8.43
C THR A 379 26.19 -13.88 -7.34
N LYS A 380 27.49 -13.58 -7.42
CA LYS A 380 28.18 -12.73 -6.45
C LYS A 380 27.67 -11.28 -6.49
N GLU A 381 27.45 -10.74 -7.68
CA GLU A 381 26.90 -9.40 -7.86
C GLU A 381 25.44 -9.34 -7.41
N ASN A 382 24.64 -10.36 -7.75
CA ASN A 382 23.24 -10.45 -7.31
C ASN A 382 23.14 -10.48 -5.78
N ILE A 383 23.99 -11.25 -5.09
CA ILE A 383 24.06 -11.24 -3.63
C ILE A 383 24.41 -9.83 -3.12
N ARG A 384 25.41 -9.17 -3.72
CA ARG A 384 25.82 -7.81 -3.34
C ARG A 384 24.70 -6.78 -3.53
N CYS A 385 23.92 -6.89 -4.60
CA CYS A 385 22.78 -6.01 -4.91
C CYS A 385 21.45 -6.54 -4.34
N ASN A 386 21.51 -7.51 -3.42
CA ASN A 386 20.34 -8.15 -2.82
C ASN A 386 19.28 -8.55 -3.87
N PHE A 387 19.74 -9.12 -5.01
CA PHE A 387 18.89 -9.53 -6.15
C PHE A 387 17.98 -8.41 -6.70
N GLY A 388 18.43 -7.15 -6.61
CA GLY A 388 17.62 -5.99 -7.01
C GLY A 388 16.48 -5.67 -6.05
N MET A 389 16.55 -6.14 -4.81
CA MET A 389 15.56 -5.84 -3.77
C MET A 389 16.10 -4.76 -2.81
N PRO A 390 15.74 -3.47 -2.97
CA PRO A 390 16.29 -2.43 -2.11
C PRO A 390 15.85 -2.61 -0.65
N SER A 391 16.77 -2.33 0.26
CA SER A 391 16.54 -2.16 1.69
C SER A 391 15.98 -0.77 1.99
N PRO A 392 15.53 -0.46 3.22
CA PRO A 392 15.09 0.88 3.60
C PRO A 392 16.11 1.98 3.26
N GLU A 393 17.41 1.68 3.43
CA GLU A 393 18.51 2.59 3.13
C GLU A 393 18.57 2.95 1.64
N GLY A 394 18.28 1.99 0.75
CA GLY A 394 18.21 2.23 -0.69
C GLY A 394 17.14 3.24 -1.06
N TYR A 395 15.93 3.10 -0.51
CA TYR A 395 14.83 4.05 -0.72
C TYR A 395 15.15 5.42 -0.11
N LYS A 396 15.74 5.47 1.08
CA LYS A 396 16.17 6.73 1.73
C LYS A 396 17.28 7.42 0.92
N LYS A 397 18.25 6.68 0.39
CA LYS A 397 19.28 7.18 -0.56
C LYS A 397 18.63 7.78 -1.80
N ALA A 398 17.70 7.06 -2.42
CA ALA A 398 16.97 7.54 -3.60
C ALA A 398 16.22 8.85 -3.31
N LEU A 399 15.47 8.91 -2.20
CA LEU A 399 14.75 10.11 -1.78
C LEU A 399 15.69 11.29 -1.54
N ARG A 400 16.81 11.06 -0.88
CA ARG A 400 17.83 12.10 -0.65
C ARG A 400 18.34 12.71 -1.98
N LEU A 401 18.57 11.88 -2.99
CA LEU A 401 18.99 12.34 -4.31
C LEU A 401 17.87 13.09 -5.04
N MET A 402 16.62 12.66 -4.92
CA MET A 402 15.45 13.36 -5.46
C MET A 402 15.25 14.73 -4.82
N LYS A 403 15.40 14.84 -3.50
CA LYS A 403 15.33 16.14 -2.79
C LYS A 403 16.50 17.06 -3.16
N GLN A 404 17.69 16.51 -3.41
CA GLN A 404 18.81 17.27 -3.93
C GLN A 404 18.54 17.74 -5.38
N ALA A 405 17.92 16.90 -6.22
CA ALA A 405 17.50 17.28 -7.56
C ALA A 405 16.49 18.46 -7.52
N GLU A 406 15.49 18.38 -6.66
CA GLU A 406 14.51 19.45 -6.43
C GLU A 406 15.18 20.76 -6.03
N LYS A 407 16.10 20.72 -5.06
CA LYS A 407 16.83 21.90 -4.58
C LYS A 407 17.61 22.63 -5.68
N PHE A 408 18.15 21.87 -6.64
CA PHE A 408 18.99 22.42 -7.71
C PHE A 408 18.28 22.48 -9.07
N GLY A 409 16.97 22.20 -9.13
CA GLY A 409 16.15 22.29 -10.35
C GLY A 409 16.47 21.24 -11.40
N ARG A 410 17.07 20.10 -11.04
CA ARG A 410 17.39 19.01 -11.98
C ARG A 410 16.23 18.05 -12.13
N ALA A 411 15.93 17.65 -13.35
CA ALA A 411 15.00 16.53 -13.58
C ALA A 411 15.53 15.22 -12.96
N VAL A 412 14.61 14.35 -12.55
CA VAL A 412 14.92 13.02 -12.04
C VAL A 412 14.54 11.97 -13.09
N ILE A 413 15.46 11.07 -13.40
CA ILE A 413 15.24 9.91 -14.27
C ILE A 413 15.48 8.65 -13.44
N ALA A 414 14.47 7.82 -13.27
CA ALA A 414 14.52 6.62 -12.44
C ALA A 414 14.36 5.36 -13.30
N PHE A 415 15.31 4.41 -13.20
CA PHE A 415 15.24 3.08 -13.81
C PHE A 415 14.78 2.06 -12.76
N VAL A 416 13.75 1.31 -13.08
CA VAL A 416 13.10 0.36 -12.16
C VAL A 416 13.30 -1.05 -12.67
N ASP A 417 13.98 -1.88 -11.87
CA ASP A 417 14.11 -3.32 -12.09
C ASP A 417 14.24 -4.06 -10.76
N THR A 418 13.11 -4.45 -10.20
CA THR A 418 13.05 -5.15 -8.91
C THR A 418 11.94 -6.18 -8.87
N PRO A 419 12.15 -7.38 -8.31
CA PRO A 419 11.08 -8.30 -7.98
C PRO A 419 10.19 -7.79 -6.82
N GLY A 420 10.68 -6.79 -6.06
CA GLY A 420 10.01 -6.15 -4.94
C GLY A 420 11.00 -5.54 -3.95
N ALA A 421 10.49 -4.88 -2.93
CA ALA A 421 11.31 -4.41 -1.81
C ALA A 421 11.80 -5.60 -0.96
N PHE A 422 12.98 -5.50 -0.37
CA PHE A 422 13.50 -6.55 0.51
C PHE A 422 12.55 -6.76 1.70
N CYS A 423 12.17 -8.02 1.93
CA CYS A 423 11.23 -8.43 2.98
C CYS A 423 11.92 -9.31 4.03
N GLY A 424 13.07 -8.87 4.52
CA GLY A 424 13.81 -9.53 5.60
C GLY A 424 13.56 -8.89 6.97
N LEU A 425 13.99 -9.58 8.02
CA LEU A 425 13.89 -9.12 9.42
C LEU A 425 14.51 -7.73 9.58
N GLU A 426 15.75 -7.57 9.13
CA GLU A 426 16.47 -6.28 9.17
C GLU A 426 15.78 -5.15 8.41
N ALA A 427 15.03 -5.46 7.34
CA ALA A 427 14.30 -4.44 6.59
C ALA A 427 13.09 -3.94 7.39
N GLU A 428 12.38 -4.84 8.07
CA GLU A 428 11.29 -4.44 8.96
C GLU A 428 11.81 -3.64 10.15
N GLU A 429 12.91 -4.07 10.78
CA GLU A 429 13.59 -3.35 11.89
C GLU A 429 13.98 -1.93 11.52
N ARG A 430 14.30 -1.67 10.26
CA ARG A 430 14.73 -0.36 9.76
C ARG A 430 13.66 0.38 8.96
N GLY A 431 12.40 -0.12 8.99
CA GLY A 431 11.22 0.57 8.50
C GLY A 431 11.02 0.51 6.99
N GLN A 432 11.02 -0.69 6.41
CA GLN A 432 10.80 -0.87 4.96
C GLN A 432 9.49 -0.22 4.48
N GLY A 433 8.40 -0.43 5.23
CA GLY A 433 7.10 0.17 4.88
C GLY A 433 7.11 1.68 4.95
N GLU A 434 7.74 2.26 5.98
CA GLU A 434 7.90 3.72 6.12
C GLU A 434 8.73 4.31 4.99
N ALA A 435 9.87 3.70 4.65
CA ALA A 435 10.75 4.20 3.60
C ALA A 435 10.04 4.25 2.23
N ILE A 436 9.24 3.23 1.90
CA ILE A 436 8.41 3.21 0.69
C ILE A 436 7.34 4.30 0.77
N ALA A 437 6.57 4.34 1.85
CA ALA A 437 5.50 5.33 2.03
C ALA A 437 6.02 6.77 1.92
N ARG A 438 7.16 7.05 2.52
CA ARG A 438 7.84 8.35 2.45
C ARG A 438 8.24 8.71 1.02
N ASN A 439 8.77 7.76 0.25
CA ASN A 439 9.08 7.99 -1.16
C ASN A 439 7.82 8.34 -1.97
N LEU A 440 6.71 7.61 -1.77
CA LEU A 440 5.45 7.91 -2.46
C LEU A 440 4.96 9.32 -2.14
N LEU A 441 4.99 9.69 -0.86
CA LEU A 441 4.57 11.02 -0.40
C LEU A 441 5.44 12.12 -1.03
N GLU A 442 6.75 12.03 -0.90
CA GLU A 442 7.67 13.08 -1.34
C GLU A 442 7.77 13.17 -2.87
N MET A 443 7.81 12.03 -3.57
CA MET A 443 7.81 12.03 -5.04
C MET A 443 6.54 12.66 -5.62
N SER A 444 5.39 12.49 -4.95
CA SER A 444 4.12 13.06 -5.43
C SER A 444 4.17 14.59 -5.57
N ASP A 445 5.03 15.25 -4.79
CA ASP A 445 5.11 16.72 -4.69
C ASP A 445 6.43 17.33 -5.18
N LEU A 446 7.37 16.55 -5.71
CA LEU A 446 8.63 17.10 -6.25
C LEU A 446 8.37 18.17 -7.29
N LYS A 447 9.00 19.32 -7.14
CA LYS A 447 8.84 20.52 -8.00
C LYS A 447 9.70 20.45 -9.27
N VAL A 448 10.23 19.28 -9.59
CA VAL A 448 11.04 19.00 -10.79
C VAL A 448 10.42 17.86 -11.59
N PRO A 449 10.68 17.78 -12.90
CA PRO A 449 10.22 16.66 -13.72
C PRO A 449 10.76 15.34 -13.20
N VAL A 450 9.89 14.33 -13.14
CA VAL A 450 10.26 12.96 -12.79
C VAL A 450 9.80 12.02 -13.90
N LEU A 451 10.73 11.30 -14.49
CA LEU A 451 10.49 10.23 -15.45
C LEU A 451 10.91 8.90 -14.82
N SER A 452 10.04 7.93 -14.81
CA SER A 452 10.37 6.56 -14.37
C SER A 452 10.28 5.59 -15.53
N VAL A 453 11.26 4.70 -15.65
CA VAL A 453 11.37 3.71 -16.74
C VAL A 453 11.48 2.31 -16.15
N VAL A 454 10.46 1.47 -16.35
CA VAL A 454 10.51 0.06 -15.94
C VAL A 454 11.26 -0.71 -17.01
N ILE A 455 12.47 -1.19 -16.67
CA ILE A 455 13.40 -1.83 -17.61
C ILE A 455 13.38 -3.36 -17.53
N GLY A 456 12.92 -3.92 -16.42
CA GLY A 456 12.81 -5.36 -16.18
C GLY A 456 11.58 -5.69 -15.36
N GLU A 457 11.75 -6.16 -14.12
CA GLU A 457 10.63 -6.40 -13.21
C GLU A 457 10.22 -5.12 -12.48
N GLY A 458 8.93 -4.81 -12.48
CA GLY A 458 8.32 -3.76 -11.66
C GLY A 458 7.53 -4.39 -10.52
N GLY A 459 8.21 -4.84 -9.47
CA GLY A 459 7.58 -5.57 -8.36
C GLY A 459 6.99 -4.67 -7.28
N SER A 460 5.65 -4.62 -7.20
CA SER A 460 4.88 -4.12 -6.05
C SER A 460 5.24 -2.69 -5.60
N GLY A 461 5.09 -2.43 -4.30
CA GLY A 461 5.44 -1.16 -3.66
C GLY A 461 6.93 -0.79 -3.79
N GLY A 462 7.81 -1.81 -3.91
CA GLY A 462 9.23 -1.59 -4.12
C GLY A 462 9.54 -0.89 -5.44
N ALA A 463 8.86 -1.28 -6.52
CA ALA A 463 8.95 -0.59 -7.80
C ALA A 463 8.25 0.78 -7.76
N LEU A 464 7.06 0.84 -7.17
CA LEU A 464 6.27 2.07 -7.10
C LEU A 464 7.01 3.19 -6.33
N ALA A 465 7.81 2.84 -5.32
CA ALA A 465 8.62 3.80 -4.55
C ALA A 465 9.63 4.62 -5.39
N LEU A 466 9.85 4.23 -6.67
CA LEU A 466 10.62 4.98 -7.66
C LEU A 466 9.81 5.27 -8.95
N ALA A 467 8.52 4.93 -8.97
CA ALA A 467 7.66 5.05 -10.16
C ALA A 467 6.54 6.09 -10.02
N VAL A 468 6.61 7.00 -9.05
CA VAL A 468 5.68 8.14 -8.92
C VAL A 468 6.18 9.30 -9.77
N GLY A 469 6.17 9.11 -11.10
CA GLY A 469 6.67 10.08 -12.09
C GLY A 469 5.58 10.89 -12.79
N ASN A 470 5.96 11.98 -13.45
CA ASN A 470 5.10 12.72 -14.40
C ASN A 470 4.76 11.84 -15.60
N GLU A 471 5.72 11.02 -16.05
CA GLU A 471 5.49 9.92 -16.97
C GLU A 471 6.15 8.65 -16.43
N VAL A 472 5.53 7.51 -16.70
CA VAL A 472 6.11 6.18 -16.48
C VAL A 472 6.21 5.49 -17.83
N TRP A 473 7.42 5.11 -18.22
CA TRP A 473 7.66 4.34 -19.42
C TRP A 473 8.00 2.90 -19.07
N MET A 474 7.84 2.01 -20.00
CA MET A 474 8.11 0.61 -19.77
C MET A 474 8.68 -0.03 -21.02
N MET A 475 9.72 -0.83 -20.87
CA MET A 475 10.24 -1.65 -21.96
C MET A 475 9.22 -2.71 -22.35
N GLU A 476 9.20 -3.09 -23.62
CA GLU A 476 8.18 -3.98 -24.19
C GLU A 476 8.12 -5.33 -23.50
N ASN A 477 9.27 -5.88 -23.10
CA ASN A 477 9.38 -7.17 -22.40
C ASN A 477 9.56 -7.02 -20.88
N ALA A 478 9.38 -5.82 -20.33
CA ALA A 478 9.30 -5.62 -18.88
C ALA A 478 7.92 -6.03 -18.33
N THR A 479 7.83 -6.17 -17.03
CA THR A 479 6.57 -6.45 -16.31
C THR A 479 6.38 -5.45 -15.17
N TYR A 480 5.12 -5.05 -14.88
CA TYR A 480 4.82 -4.23 -13.73
C TYR A 480 3.57 -4.75 -13.04
N THR A 481 3.69 -5.09 -11.77
CA THR A 481 2.67 -5.88 -11.08
C THR A 481 2.68 -5.67 -9.56
N ILE A 482 1.53 -5.96 -8.93
CA ILE A 482 1.35 -5.85 -7.47
C ILE A 482 2.10 -6.94 -6.68
N LEU A 483 2.28 -8.13 -7.26
CA LEU A 483 3.03 -9.27 -6.70
C LEU A 483 3.43 -10.21 -7.84
N SER A 484 4.29 -11.19 -7.56
CA SER A 484 4.67 -12.16 -8.59
C SER A 484 3.49 -13.04 -9.04
N PRO A 485 3.45 -13.51 -10.29
CA PRO A 485 2.43 -14.44 -10.77
C PRO A 485 2.34 -15.71 -9.93
N GLU A 486 3.46 -16.23 -9.44
CA GLU A 486 3.51 -17.38 -8.54
C GLU A 486 2.84 -17.06 -7.19
N GLY A 487 3.10 -15.87 -6.64
CA GLY A 487 2.46 -15.38 -5.41
C GLY A 487 0.95 -15.24 -5.58
N PHE A 488 0.52 -14.65 -6.69
CA PHE A 488 -0.90 -14.51 -7.03
C PHE A 488 -1.60 -15.87 -7.13
N ALA A 489 -1.04 -16.81 -7.90
CA ALA A 489 -1.59 -18.14 -8.08
C ALA A 489 -1.61 -18.93 -6.76
N SER A 490 -0.54 -18.84 -5.96
CA SER A 490 -0.47 -19.50 -4.64
C SER A 490 -1.52 -18.97 -3.67
N ILE A 491 -1.72 -17.66 -3.61
CA ILE A 491 -2.63 -17.04 -2.65
C ILE A 491 -4.09 -17.22 -3.07
N LEU A 492 -4.44 -16.95 -4.34
CA LEU A 492 -5.83 -16.98 -4.80
C LEU A 492 -6.29 -18.36 -5.27
N TRP A 493 -5.42 -19.12 -5.94
CA TRP A 493 -5.77 -20.42 -6.54
C TRP A 493 -5.19 -21.63 -5.79
N LYS A 494 -4.36 -21.39 -4.74
CA LYS A 494 -3.71 -22.44 -3.95
C LYS A 494 -2.78 -23.36 -4.75
N ASP A 495 -2.33 -22.90 -5.92
CA ASP A 495 -1.44 -23.66 -6.81
C ASP A 495 -0.47 -22.72 -7.56
N SER A 496 0.78 -22.62 -7.08
CA SER A 496 1.82 -21.78 -7.69
C SER A 496 2.21 -22.21 -9.11
N ARG A 497 1.91 -23.46 -9.53
CA ARG A 497 2.19 -23.94 -10.89
C ARG A 497 1.34 -23.25 -11.95
N LYS A 498 0.26 -22.58 -11.55
CA LYS A 498 -0.59 -21.76 -12.41
C LYS A 498 -0.07 -20.34 -12.62
N ALA A 499 1.21 -20.10 -12.35
CA ALA A 499 1.85 -18.81 -12.59
C ALA A 499 1.73 -18.31 -14.05
N PRO A 500 1.82 -19.16 -15.10
CA PRO A 500 1.59 -18.72 -16.47
C PRO A 500 0.20 -18.12 -16.70
N GLU A 501 -0.85 -18.81 -16.23
CA GLU A 501 -2.23 -18.32 -16.32
C GLU A 501 -2.44 -17.06 -15.47
N ALA A 502 -1.80 -17.01 -14.29
CA ALA A 502 -1.85 -15.85 -13.43
C ALA A 502 -1.24 -14.61 -14.11
N ALA A 503 -0.13 -14.74 -14.83
CA ALA A 503 0.50 -13.66 -15.55
C ALA A 503 -0.45 -13.02 -16.59
N GLU A 504 -1.24 -13.83 -17.29
CA GLU A 504 -2.25 -13.35 -18.24
C GLU A 504 -3.40 -12.60 -17.51
N VAL A 505 -3.96 -13.20 -16.46
CA VAL A 505 -5.07 -12.62 -15.69
C VAL A 505 -4.66 -11.30 -15.02
N MET A 506 -3.43 -11.21 -14.53
CA MET A 506 -2.90 -10.01 -13.87
C MET A 506 -2.62 -8.84 -14.81
N LYS A 507 -2.65 -9.05 -16.13
CA LYS A 507 -2.40 -8.01 -17.16
C LYS A 507 -1.06 -7.27 -16.93
N VAL A 508 0.03 -8.02 -16.69
CA VAL A 508 1.32 -7.47 -16.23
C VAL A 508 2.19 -6.85 -17.32
N THR A 509 1.82 -6.97 -18.60
CA THR A 509 2.66 -6.57 -19.74
C THR A 509 2.53 -5.08 -20.08
N ALA A 510 3.54 -4.53 -20.74
CA ALA A 510 3.54 -3.13 -21.17
C ALA A 510 2.31 -2.75 -22.03
N ALA A 511 1.84 -3.66 -22.90
CA ALA A 511 0.64 -3.44 -23.70
C ALA A 511 -0.61 -3.26 -22.83
N HIS A 512 -0.83 -4.16 -21.88
CA HIS A 512 -1.96 -4.08 -20.95
C HIS A 512 -1.91 -2.83 -20.07
N LEU A 513 -0.72 -2.48 -19.54
CA LEU A 513 -0.57 -1.31 -18.67
C LEU A 513 -0.73 0.01 -19.43
N LYS A 514 -0.38 0.03 -20.70
CA LYS A 514 -0.65 1.16 -21.59
C LYS A 514 -2.15 1.33 -21.85
N GLU A 515 -2.87 0.23 -22.06
CA GLU A 515 -4.31 0.24 -22.22
C GLU A 515 -5.03 0.70 -20.95
N LEU A 516 -4.57 0.26 -19.78
CA LEU A 516 -5.07 0.70 -18.47
C LEU A 516 -4.68 2.14 -18.10
N GLY A 517 -3.86 2.83 -18.91
CA GLY A 517 -3.41 4.20 -18.63
C GLY A 517 -2.39 4.31 -17.49
N ILE A 518 -1.78 3.20 -17.08
CA ILE A 518 -0.77 3.16 -16.01
C ILE A 518 0.59 3.67 -16.50
N ILE A 519 0.90 3.48 -17.78
CA ILE A 519 2.14 3.95 -18.41
C ILE A 519 1.85 4.83 -19.62
N GLU A 520 2.72 5.82 -19.88
CA GLU A 520 2.58 6.74 -21.00
C GLU A 520 3.27 6.24 -22.27
N ARG A 521 4.29 5.38 -22.16
CA ARG A 521 5.07 4.94 -23.33
C ARG A 521 5.58 3.52 -23.17
N ILE A 522 5.55 2.77 -24.28
CA ILE A 522 6.27 1.51 -24.45
C ILE A 522 7.56 1.81 -25.21
N ILE A 523 8.69 1.32 -24.69
CA ILE A 523 9.99 1.35 -25.36
C ILE A 523 10.09 0.04 -26.16
N PRO A 524 10.17 0.09 -27.50
CA PRO A 524 10.16 -1.11 -28.32
C PRO A 524 11.41 -1.97 -28.09
N GLU A 525 11.21 -3.27 -28.07
CA GLU A 525 12.28 -4.27 -28.10
C GLU A 525 12.02 -5.22 -29.27
N GLU A 526 12.75 -5.09 -30.36
CA GLU A 526 12.66 -6.03 -31.49
C GLU A 526 13.15 -7.42 -31.06
N TYR A 527 14.20 -7.45 -30.23
CA TYR A 527 14.72 -8.60 -29.49
C TYR A 527 14.84 -8.21 -28.01
N PRO A 528 14.91 -9.18 -27.07
CA PRO A 528 15.18 -8.88 -25.68
C PRO A 528 16.43 -8.01 -25.53
N ALA A 529 16.35 -7.00 -24.64
CA ALA A 529 17.47 -6.09 -24.43
C ALA A 529 18.74 -6.82 -24.00
N SER A 530 19.82 -6.59 -24.71
CA SER A 530 21.14 -7.21 -24.52
C SER A 530 22.22 -6.19 -24.88
N GLU A 531 23.49 -6.50 -24.59
CA GLU A 531 24.65 -5.65 -24.97
C GLU A 531 24.68 -5.35 -26.47
N GLU A 532 24.23 -6.29 -27.32
CA GLU A 532 24.24 -6.14 -28.77
C GLU A 532 23.30 -5.06 -29.29
N ASN A 533 22.10 -4.93 -28.70
CA ASN A 533 21.09 -3.96 -29.14
C ASN A 533 20.96 -2.75 -28.20
N LEU A 534 21.76 -2.68 -27.12
CA LEU A 534 21.80 -1.56 -26.19
C LEU A 534 22.01 -0.19 -26.89
N PRO A 535 22.94 -0.04 -27.86
CA PRO A 535 23.14 1.27 -28.49
C PRO A 535 21.88 1.83 -29.16
N GLU A 536 21.11 0.97 -29.84
CA GLU A 536 19.87 1.39 -30.52
C GLU A 536 18.76 1.76 -29.50
N ILE A 537 18.63 0.95 -28.46
CA ILE A 537 17.67 1.21 -27.35
C ILE A 537 18.05 2.48 -26.60
N ALA A 538 19.33 2.67 -26.30
CA ALA A 538 19.84 3.84 -25.59
C ALA A 538 19.61 5.13 -26.40
N GLU A 539 19.90 5.12 -27.70
CA GLU A 539 19.65 6.28 -28.58
C GLU A 539 18.16 6.61 -28.67
N TYR A 540 17.30 5.58 -28.82
CA TYR A 540 15.86 5.78 -28.77
C TYR A 540 15.42 6.42 -27.45
N MET A 541 15.88 5.89 -26.30
CA MET A 541 15.58 6.43 -24.98
C MET A 541 16.09 7.86 -24.84
N LYS A 542 17.32 8.13 -25.23
CA LYS A 542 17.98 9.46 -25.17
C LYS A 542 17.14 10.51 -25.90
N ILE A 543 16.74 10.24 -27.14
CA ILE A 543 15.88 11.12 -27.93
C ILE A 543 14.52 11.38 -27.23
N ARG A 544 13.90 10.32 -26.69
CA ARG A 544 12.59 10.45 -26.03
C ARG A 544 12.67 11.17 -24.69
N MET A 545 13.73 10.94 -23.91
CA MET A 545 13.99 11.65 -22.66
C MET A 545 14.19 13.15 -22.90
N LYS A 546 14.90 13.53 -23.94
CA LYS A 546 15.02 14.94 -24.36
C LYS A 546 13.65 15.56 -24.65
N GLN A 547 12.82 14.87 -25.46
CA GLN A 547 11.46 15.33 -25.76
C GLN A 547 10.59 15.45 -24.50
N PHE A 548 10.76 14.55 -23.54
CA PHE A 548 10.09 14.67 -22.25
C PHE A 548 10.54 15.92 -21.50
N LEU A 549 11.85 16.19 -21.41
CA LEU A 549 12.38 17.37 -20.74
C LEU A 549 11.96 18.67 -21.44
N GLU A 550 12.00 18.71 -22.76
CA GLU A 550 11.52 19.84 -23.58
C GLU A 550 10.04 20.17 -23.28
N LYS A 551 9.18 19.16 -23.17
CA LYS A 551 7.76 19.30 -22.83
C LYS A 551 7.54 19.89 -21.43
N GLN A 552 8.52 19.75 -20.53
CA GLN A 552 8.48 20.33 -19.17
C GLN A 552 9.10 21.73 -19.08
N THR A 553 9.80 22.17 -20.11
CA THR A 553 10.43 23.50 -20.17
C THR A 553 9.37 24.61 -20.04
N GLY A 554 9.65 25.59 -19.22
CA GLY A 554 8.76 26.75 -18.99
C GLY A 554 7.64 26.52 -17.98
N LYS A 555 7.44 25.28 -17.49
CA LYS A 555 6.50 25.02 -16.41
C LYS A 555 7.09 25.36 -15.05
N SER A 556 6.27 25.94 -14.18
CA SER A 556 6.66 26.12 -12.78
C SER A 556 6.71 24.78 -12.03
N GLY A 557 7.47 24.70 -10.94
CA GLY A 557 7.53 23.52 -10.11
C GLY A 557 6.16 23.09 -9.57
N LEU A 558 5.28 24.05 -9.28
CA LEU A 558 3.90 23.79 -8.86
C LEU A 558 3.07 23.13 -9.97
N GLN A 559 3.21 23.60 -11.22
CA GLN A 559 2.54 22.97 -12.37
C GLN A 559 3.01 21.53 -12.59
N ILE A 560 4.33 21.28 -12.47
CA ILE A 560 4.90 19.93 -12.61
C ILE A 560 4.36 18.98 -11.53
N ALA A 561 4.30 19.42 -10.28
CA ALA A 561 3.73 18.65 -9.19
C ALA A 561 2.22 18.45 -9.35
N GLN A 562 1.49 19.47 -9.85
CA GLN A 562 0.06 19.38 -10.12
C GLN A 562 -0.26 18.35 -11.21
N GLU A 563 0.48 18.35 -12.34
CA GLU A 563 0.31 17.38 -13.42
C GLU A 563 0.54 15.94 -12.91
N ARG A 564 1.55 15.73 -12.06
CA ARG A 564 1.82 14.42 -11.43
C ARG A 564 0.69 14.01 -10.51
N TYR A 565 0.19 14.91 -9.68
CA TYR A 565 -0.97 14.65 -8.83
C TYR A 565 -2.20 14.24 -9.66
N GLU A 566 -2.54 14.99 -10.70
CA GLU A 566 -3.69 14.73 -11.57
C GLU A 566 -3.57 13.41 -12.31
N ARG A 567 -2.34 13.01 -12.67
CA ARG A 567 -2.06 11.71 -13.26
C ARG A 567 -2.49 10.57 -12.33
N PHE A 568 -2.00 10.55 -11.10
CA PHE A 568 -2.34 9.50 -10.13
C PHE A 568 -3.78 9.62 -9.62
N ARG A 569 -4.34 10.82 -9.62
CA ARG A 569 -5.74 11.07 -9.21
C ARG A 569 -6.75 10.38 -10.13
N LYS A 570 -6.40 10.17 -11.38
CA LYS A 570 -7.23 9.51 -12.40
C LYS A 570 -7.20 7.97 -12.32
N MET A 571 -6.26 7.39 -11.61
CA MET A 571 -6.03 5.93 -11.50
C MET A 571 -6.97 5.26 -10.43
#